data_e2715a228e59b09b93c1f7eb4124146e
#
_entry.id   e2715a228e59b09b93c1f7eb4124146e
#
_cell.length_a   1.000
_cell.length_b   1.000
_cell.length_c   1.000
_cell.angle_alpha   90.00
_cell.angle_beta   90.00
_cell.angle_gamma   90.00
#
_symmetry.space_group_name_H-M   'P 1'
#
loop_
_entity.id
_entity.type
_entity.pdbx_description
1 polymer ?
#
loop_
_entity_poly.entity_id
_entity_poly.type
_entity_poly.pdbx_seq_one_letter_code
_entity_poly.pdbx_strand_id
1 'polypeptide(L)'
;YVNTYGRIFYSSDLGGVTFINSASGFEVRFRGTELVAEVQTLSGGTKYPNGMFSVFVDGETDSNARILKTEASGGLRDKITIVSGLNEGEHTVKVLKRTPSNRDRLIVSEISTDGELLTAPAKPSVDIEFYGDSITCGEGVLREYKDENGNIVDSALYTQETQNVFQSYAGECAKNLGAAFRVFGRGGIALKYRKAGDPYTVSNNYESVAVDLPNSDYPYDYNSYRPSVVVVYLGTNDYLLYSKHGSTVVDDDGNRYSSGGLTVAVVNFVKDVIGQKYGYDMPVILCSNLMVPNAGLDKVMTNAAAQLTEFECVRAVGFKKGVTADKGGHPVVEDSIVAGKRLSDEIKSVLGL
;
A
#
# COMPACT_ATOMS: atom_id res chain seq x y z
N TYR A 1 16.94 15.65 9.42
CA TYR A 1 17.87 14.52 9.19
C TYR A 1 17.14 13.29 8.62
N VAL A 2 15.83 13.10 8.90
CA VAL A 2 15.08 11.90 8.52
C VAL A 2 13.84 12.28 7.72
N ASN A 3 13.70 11.76 6.50
CA ASN A 3 12.43 11.74 5.78
C ASN A 3 11.61 10.54 6.24
N THR A 4 10.31 10.72 6.37
CA THR A 4 9.36 9.64 6.64
C THR A 4 8.40 9.47 5.47
N TYR A 5 7.95 8.24 5.22
CA TYR A 5 7.05 7.86 4.14
C TYR A 5 5.83 7.11 4.71
N GLY A 6 4.69 7.25 4.06
CA GLY A 6 3.43 6.64 4.48
C GLY A 6 2.71 7.42 5.59
N ARG A 7 1.57 6.90 6.03
CA ARG A 7 0.89 7.37 7.23
C ARG A 7 1.60 6.78 8.44
N ILE A 8 2.12 7.64 9.29
CA ILE A 8 2.92 7.26 10.46
C ILE A 8 2.35 7.91 11.72
N PHE A 9 2.69 7.39 12.87
CA PHE A 9 2.42 8.02 14.16
C PHE A 9 3.57 7.80 15.13
N TYR A 10 3.71 8.72 16.07
CA TYR A 10 4.61 8.57 17.21
C TYR A 10 3.87 7.84 18.34
N SER A 11 4.40 6.70 18.76
CA SER A 11 3.89 5.99 19.92
C SER A 11 4.67 6.42 21.16
N SER A 12 4.02 7.17 22.05
CA SER A 12 4.62 7.58 23.34
C SER A 12 4.99 6.37 24.20
N ASP A 13 4.11 5.37 24.22
CA ASP A 13 4.27 4.16 25.04
C ASP A 13 5.43 3.27 24.55
N LEU A 14 5.64 3.26 23.24
CA LEU A 14 6.73 2.52 22.60
C LEU A 14 7.96 3.40 22.34
N GLY A 15 7.87 4.72 22.58
CA GLY A 15 8.96 5.68 22.47
C GLY A 15 9.60 5.76 21.08
N GLY A 16 8.80 5.70 20.02
CA GLY A 16 9.32 5.74 18.66
C GLY A 16 8.28 6.02 17.58
N VAL A 17 8.75 6.25 16.36
CA VAL A 17 7.91 6.40 15.17
C VAL A 17 7.50 5.04 14.66
N THR A 18 6.20 4.83 14.47
CA THR A 18 5.62 3.56 14.01
C THR A 18 5.33 3.59 12.51
N PHE A 19 5.88 2.60 11.82
CA PHE A 19 5.66 2.29 10.41
C PHE A 19 4.80 1.03 10.30
N ILE A 20 3.57 1.17 9.78
CA ILE A 20 2.57 0.09 9.79
C ILE A 20 2.08 -0.28 8.38
N ASN A 21 1.88 0.68 7.49
CA ASN A 21 1.36 0.43 6.15
C ASN A 21 2.43 -0.06 5.18
N SER A 22 2.03 -0.70 4.09
CA SER A 22 2.91 -0.97 2.95
C SER A 22 3.53 0.33 2.45
N ALA A 23 4.79 0.29 2.02
CA ALA A 23 5.59 1.43 1.57
C ALA A 23 5.85 2.51 2.63
N SER A 24 5.45 2.30 3.91
CA SER A 24 5.86 3.20 4.99
C SER A 24 7.29 2.91 5.45
N GLY A 25 7.97 3.94 5.92
CA GLY A 25 9.35 3.82 6.40
C GLY A 25 10.07 5.15 6.47
N PHE A 26 11.37 5.12 6.37
CA PHE A 26 12.22 6.29 6.50
C PHE A 26 13.37 6.32 5.48
N GLU A 27 13.96 7.51 5.31
CA GLU A 27 15.13 7.76 4.50
C GLU A 27 16.05 8.72 5.22
N VAL A 28 17.34 8.39 5.23
CA VAL A 28 18.39 9.21 5.81
C VAL A 28 19.54 9.41 4.82
N ARG A 29 20.24 10.52 4.97
CA ARG A 29 21.54 10.77 4.35
C ARG A 29 22.57 10.89 5.45
N PHE A 30 23.71 10.24 5.29
CA PHE A 30 24.77 10.24 6.28
C PHE A 30 26.16 10.16 5.61
N ARG A 31 27.20 10.50 6.36
CA ARG A 31 28.60 10.23 6.02
C ARG A 31 29.10 9.16 6.95
N GLY A 32 29.71 8.10 6.42
CA GLY A 32 30.17 6.95 7.19
C GLY A 32 30.06 5.67 6.38
N THR A 33 30.22 4.52 7.04
CA THR A 33 30.24 3.18 6.40
C THR A 33 29.13 2.28 6.90
N GLU A 34 28.42 2.69 7.96
CA GLU A 34 27.39 1.88 8.63
C GLU A 34 26.19 2.75 9.04
N LEU A 35 25.00 2.17 8.94
CA LEU A 35 23.75 2.71 9.50
C LEU A 35 23.11 1.69 10.42
N VAL A 36 22.81 2.09 11.65
CA VAL A 36 22.17 1.28 12.69
C VAL A 36 20.87 1.94 13.12
N ALA A 37 19.86 1.15 13.45
CA ALA A 37 18.64 1.63 14.08
C ALA A 37 18.32 0.85 15.34
N GLU A 38 17.79 1.53 16.35
CA GLU A 38 17.13 0.90 17.49
C GLU A 38 15.66 0.73 17.16
N VAL A 39 15.20 -0.51 17.15
CA VAL A 39 13.87 -0.87 16.66
C VAL A 39 13.13 -1.80 17.61
N GLN A 40 11.81 -1.79 17.52
CA GLN A 40 10.93 -2.80 18.05
C GLN A 40 10.03 -3.31 16.95
N THR A 41 9.97 -4.64 16.78
CA THR A 41 9.08 -5.28 15.78
C THR A 41 7.90 -5.93 16.48
N LEU A 42 6.70 -5.57 16.07
CA LEU A 42 5.47 -6.23 16.48
C LEU A 42 4.99 -7.11 15.33
N SER A 43 4.81 -8.41 15.59
CA SER A 43 4.36 -9.35 14.57
C SER A 43 2.84 -9.40 14.44
N GLY A 44 2.35 -9.76 13.24
CA GLY A 44 0.94 -10.06 12.97
C GLY A 44 0.51 -11.48 13.38
N GLY A 45 1.29 -12.14 14.25
CA GLY A 45 1.05 -13.49 14.74
C GLY A 45 1.97 -14.55 14.11
N THR A 46 1.77 -15.81 14.46
CA THR A 46 2.66 -16.93 14.10
C THR A 46 2.85 -17.14 12.60
N LYS A 47 1.88 -16.75 11.78
CA LYS A 47 1.98 -16.83 10.31
C LYS A 47 2.91 -15.76 9.72
N TYR A 48 3.09 -14.64 10.44
CA TYR A 48 3.88 -13.49 10.00
C TYR A 48 4.79 -13.03 11.14
N PRO A 49 5.82 -13.83 11.49
CA PRO A 49 6.61 -13.60 12.70
C PRO A 49 7.56 -12.41 12.58
N ASN A 50 7.91 -12.01 11.37
CA ASN A 50 8.98 -11.04 11.11
C ASN A 50 8.44 -9.75 10.49
N GLY A 51 9.15 -8.64 10.70
CA GLY A 51 9.05 -7.46 9.86
C GLY A 51 9.84 -7.65 8.55
N MET A 52 9.30 -7.18 7.44
CA MET A 52 9.92 -7.30 6.11
C MET A 52 10.04 -5.94 5.44
N PHE A 53 11.28 -5.53 5.17
CA PHE A 53 11.61 -4.23 4.59
C PHE A 53 12.53 -4.37 3.39
N SER A 54 12.33 -3.52 2.38
CA SER A 54 13.32 -3.29 1.34
C SER A 54 14.24 -2.15 1.76
N VAL A 55 15.54 -2.33 1.59
CA VAL A 55 16.56 -1.32 1.85
C VAL A 55 17.16 -0.90 0.52
N PHE A 56 17.09 0.39 0.24
CA PHE A 56 17.62 0.99 -0.98
C PHE A 56 18.81 1.88 -0.61
N VAL A 57 19.96 1.66 -1.23
CA VAL A 57 21.20 2.40 -0.99
C VAL A 57 21.54 3.20 -2.24
N ASP A 58 21.83 4.49 -2.09
CA ASP A 58 22.35 5.36 -3.14
C ASP A 58 21.56 5.34 -4.46
N GLY A 59 20.24 5.34 -4.34
CA GLY A 59 19.34 5.34 -5.49
C GLY A 59 19.07 3.98 -6.11
N GLU A 60 19.44 2.88 -5.45
CA GLU A 60 18.99 1.53 -5.85
C GLU A 60 17.46 1.51 -6.02
N THR A 61 16.99 0.79 -7.03
CA THR A 61 15.55 0.63 -7.31
C THR A 61 15.07 -0.81 -7.23
N ASP A 62 15.97 -1.77 -7.13
CA ASP A 62 15.60 -3.17 -6.93
C ASP A 62 15.20 -3.43 -5.48
N SER A 63 13.92 -3.62 -5.25
CA SER A 63 13.36 -3.89 -3.92
C SER A 63 13.76 -5.25 -3.33
N ASN A 64 14.39 -6.12 -4.10
CA ASN A 64 14.88 -7.42 -3.65
C ASN A 64 16.41 -7.46 -3.45
N ALA A 65 17.13 -6.43 -3.87
CA ALA A 65 18.59 -6.39 -3.73
C ALA A 65 19.02 -6.50 -2.27
N ARG A 66 18.30 -5.81 -1.37
CA ARG A 66 18.55 -5.84 0.08
C ARG A 66 17.25 -5.98 0.83
N ILE A 67 17.08 -7.09 1.54
CA ILE A 67 15.90 -7.36 2.37
C ILE A 67 16.33 -7.39 3.82
N LEU A 68 15.80 -6.46 4.61
CA LEU A 68 15.93 -6.47 6.06
C LEU A 68 14.75 -7.24 6.65
N LYS A 69 15.08 -8.30 7.42
CA LYS A 69 14.13 -9.03 8.25
C LYS A 69 14.38 -8.68 9.71
N THR A 70 13.33 -8.31 10.43
CA THR A 70 13.40 -8.04 11.86
C THR A 70 12.53 -9.04 12.60
N GLU A 71 13.06 -9.71 13.58
CA GLU A 71 12.30 -10.66 14.39
C GLU A 71 11.36 -9.92 15.34
N ALA A 72 10.22 -10.55 15.66
CA ALA A 72 9.32 -10.01 16.67
C ALA A 72 10.01 -10.04 18.04
N SER A 73 10.23 -8.88 18.60
CA SER A 73 11.05 -8.70 19.80
C SER A 73 10.31 -8.93 21.13
N GLY A 74 9.03 -9.35 21.07
CA GLY A 74 8.22 -9.57 22.28
C GLY A 74 8.03 -8.31 23.15
N GLY A 75 8.22 -7.13 22.57
CA GLY A 75 8.16 -5.84 23.27
C GLY A 75 9.53 -5.28 23.65
N LEU A 76 10.62 -5.99 23.37
CA LEU A 76 11.97 -5.48 23.59
C LEU A 76 12.47 -4.67 22.40
N ARG A 77 13.41 -3.77 22.65
CA ARG A 77 14.11 -3.02 21.60
C ARG A 77 15.41 -3.72 21.26
N ASP A 78 15.71 -3.77 19.98
CA ASP A 78 16.94 -4.33 19.44
C ASP A 78 17.67 -3.28 18.60
N LYS A 79 19.00 -3.27 18.69
CA LYS A 79 19.84 -2.54 17.74
C LYS A 79 20.11 -3.43 16.54
N ILE A 80 19.69 -2.99 15.37
CA ILE A 80 19.89 -3.71 14.11
C ILE A 80 20.76 -2.89 13.16
N THR A 81 21.69 -3.56 12.50
CA THR A 81 22.46 -2.97 11.40
C THR A 81 21.59 -2.97 10.15
N ILE A 82 21.28 -1.78 9.64
CA ILE A 82 20.53 -1.60 8.39
C ILE A 82 21.42 -1.88 7.20
N VAL A 83 22.59 -1.26 7.17
CA VAL A 83 23.67 -1.47 6.19
C VAL A 83 25.01 -1.31 6.86
N SER A 84 26.03 -2.05 6.38
CA SER A 84 27.41 -1.91 6.81
C SER A 84 28.37 -2.23 5.68
N GLY A 85 29.65 -1.84 5.84
CA GLY A 85 30.69 -2.10 4.86
C GLY A 85 30.53 -1.28 3.58
N LEU A 86 29.84 -0.13 3.64
CA LEU A 86 29.85 0.85 2.57
C LEU A 86 31.23 1.49 2.45
N ASN A 87 31.53 2.08 1.32
CA ASN A 87 32.76 2.87 1.17
C ASN A 87 32.69 4.10 2.07
N GLU A 88 33.84 4.65 2.45
CA GLU A 88 33.86 5.95 3.11
C GLU A 88 33.25 7.02 2.19
N GLY A 89 32.24 7.74 2.68
CA GLY A 89 31.59 8.76 1.89
C GLY A 89 30.19 9.14 2.37
N GLU A 90 29.49 9.87 1.52
CA GLU A 90 28.10 10.21 1.74
C GLU A 90 27.19 9.18 1.10
N HIS A 91 26.24 8.67 1.88
CA HIS A 91 25.27 7.66 1.47
C HIS A 91 23.85 8.11 1.76
N THR A 92 22.92 7.65 0.93
CA THR A 92 21.49 7.75 1.17
C THR A 92 20.91 6.34 1.35
N VAL A 93 20.27 6.10 2.48
CA VAL A 93 19.61 4.81 2.77
C VAL A 93 18.13 5.03 3.02
N LYS A 94 17.31 4.30 2.26
CA LYS A 94 15.86 4.28 2.41
C LYS A 94 15.41 2.90 2.84
N VAL A 95 14.64 2.82 3.92
CA VAL A 95 14.09 1.58 4.50
C VAL A 95 12.58 1.65 4.44
N LEU A 96 11.97 0.81 3.62
CA LEU A 96 10.51 0.84 3.40
C LEU A 96 9.89 -0.54 3.57
N LYS A 97 8.73 -0.57 4.23
CA LYS A 97 7.98 -1.77 4.56
C LYS A 97 7.40 -2.43 3.30
N ARG A 98 7.57 -3.75 3.18
CA ARG A 98 7.10 -4.56 2.03
C ARG A 98 5.66 -5.04 2.17
N THR A 99 5.21 -5.24 3.39
CA THR A 99 4.01 -5.99 3.81
C THR A 99 2.87 -5.06 4.23
N PRO A 100 1.60 -5.49 4.17
CA PRO A 100 0.47 -4.68 4.61
C PRO A 100 0.39 -4.53 6.15
N SER A 101 -0.48 -3.63 6.59
CA SER A 101 -0.62 -3.19 7.99
C SER A 101 -0.95 -4.31 8.97
N ASN A 102 -1.66 -5.35 8.53
CA ASN A 102 -2.07 -6.48 9.36
C ASN A 102 -1.02 -7.60 9.48
N ARG A 103 0.22 -7.37 9.03
CA ARG A 103 1.29 -8.39 9.08
C ARG A 103 2.32 -8.11 10.16
N ASP A 104 2.84 -6.91 10.19
CA ASP A 104 3.90 -6.48 11.10
C ASP A 104 3.90 -4.97 11.27
N ARG A 105 4.57 -4.48 12.30
CA ARG A 105 4.81 -3.06 12.57
C ARG A 105 6.26 -2.88 12.98
N LEU A 106 6.89 -1.81 12.51
CA LEU A 106 8.22 -1.40 12.95
C LEU A 106 8.12 -0.09 13.72
N ILE A 107 8.63 -0.08 14.92
CA ILE A 107 8.82 1.12 15.72
C ILE A 107 10.32 1.43 15.69
N VAL A 108 10.68 2.66 15.31
CA VAL A 108 12.06 3.14 15.28
C VAL A 108 12.21 4.23 16.33
N SER A 109 13.09 4.02 17.30
CA SER A 109 13.36 4.96 18.40
C SER A 109 14.61 5.79 18.16
N GLU A 110 15.62 5.21 17.50
CA GLU A 110 16.90 5.87 17.23
C GLU A 110 17.48 5.41 15.89
N ILE A 111 18.18 6.32 15.21
CA ILE A 111 18.98 6.03 14.02
C ILE A 111 20.36 6.62 14.27
N SER A 112 21.41 5.83 14.07
CA SER A 112 22.81 6.21 14.29
C SER A 112 23.71 5.69 13.17
N THR A 113 24.88 6.30 13.02
CA THR A 113 25.94 5.94 12.08
C THR A 113 27.29 6.02 12.76
N ASP A 114 28.29 5.36 12.20
CA ASP A 114 29.70 5.48 12.61
C ASP A 114 30.31 6.84 12.28
N GLY A 115 29.62 7.70 11.54
CA GLY A 115 30.04 9.05 11.21
C GLY A 115 29.00 10.11 11.57
N GLU A 116 28.42 10.79 10.58
CA GLU A 116 27.55 11.97 10.77
C GLU A 116 26.24 11.84 10.00
N LEU A 117 25.10 12.09 10.65
CA LEU A 117 23.80 12.25 9.98
C LEU A 117 23.73 13.62 9.28
N LEU A 118 23.40 13.62 8.00
CA LEU A 118 23.31 14.81 7.15
C LEU A 118 21.85 15.24 6.97
N THR A 119 21.64 16.41 6.37
CA THR A 119 20.30 16.84 5.94
C THR A 119 19.69 15.80 5.00
N ALA A 120 18.46 15.38 5.28
CA ALA A 120 17.74 14.43 4.44
C ALA A 120 17.63 14.91 2.98
N PRO A 121 17.64 14.01 2.00
CA PRO A 121 17.51 14.39 0.59
C PRO A 121 16.12 15.00 0.31
N ALA A 122 15.99 15.74 -0.79
CA ALA A 122 14.70 16.19 -1.26
C ALA A 122 13.82 14.99 -1.62
N LYS A 123 12.55 15.02 -1.20
CA LYS A 123 11.57 14.01 -1.62
C LYS A 123 11.25 14.15 -3.11
N PRO A 124 10.82 13.08 -3.79
CA PRO A 124 10.26 13.15 -5.14
C PRO A 124 9.16 14.23 -5.24
N SER A 125 9.11 14.93 -6.37
CA SER A 125 8.10 15.96 -6.62
C SER A 125 6.69 15.39 -6.83
N VAL A 126 6.59 14.13 -7.27
CA VAL A 126 5.32 13.42 -7.40
C VAL A 126 5.19 12.45 -6.23
N ASP A 127 4.05 12.50 -5.56
CA ASP A 127 3.69 11.58 -4.48
C ASP A 127 2.27 11.06 -4.70
N ILE A 128 2.09 9.74 -4.67
CA ILE A 128 0.84 9.07 -5.01
C ILE A 128 0.25 8.44 -3.76
N GLU A 129 -1.02 8.72 -3.46
CA GLU A 129 -1.72 7.99 -2.42
C GLU A 129 -2.64 6.93 -3.02
N PHE A 130 -2.42 5.67 -2.62
CA PHE A 130 -3.24 4.53 -3.01
C PHE A 130 -4.17 4.12 -1.88
N TYR A 131 -5.46 4.06 -2.17
CA TYR A 131 -6.46 3.36 -1.37
C TYR A 131 -6.74 2.01 -2.03
N GLY A 132 -6.39 0.91 -1.34
CA GLY A 132 -6.47 -0.38 -1.99
C GLY A 132 -6.53 -1.58 -1.04
N ASP A 133 -6.53 -2.75 -1.65
CA ASP A 133 -6.60 -4.04 -0.96
C ASP A 133 -5.28 -4.84 -1.12
N SER A 134 -5.37 -6.17 -1.03
CA SER A 134 -4.24 -7.08 -1.20
C SER A 134 -3.48 -6.90 -2.53
N ILE A 135 -4.20 -6.53 -3.59
CA ILE A 135 -3.62 -6.31 -4.94
C ILE A 135 -2.68 -5.11 -4.90
N THR A 136 -3.10 -4.03 -4.29
CA THR A 136 -2.30 -2.81 -4.11
C THR A 136 -1.10 -3.04 -3.19
N CYS A 137 -1.31 -3.82 -2.12
CA CYS A 137 -0.25 -4.18 -1.17
C CYS A 137 0.77 -5.19 -1.73
N GLY A 138 0.54 -5.77 -2.92
CA GLY A 138 1.43 -6.76 -3.53
C GLY A 138 1.41 -8.11 -2.83
N GLU A 139 0.23 -8.53 -2.29
CA GLU A 139 0.10 -9.82 -1.61
C GLU A 139 0.28 -10.97 -2.60
N GLY A 140 1.29 -11.81 -2.33
CA GLY A 140 1.61 -12.95 -3.19
C GLY A 140 2.19 -12.62 -4.57
N VAL A 141 2.60 -11.39 -4.81
CA VAL A 141 3.11 -10.95 -6.13
C VAL A 141 4.36 -11.72 -6.57
N LEU A 142 5.17 -12.21 -5.61
CA LEU A 142 6.39 -12.98 -5.86
C LEU A 142 6.18 -14.51 -5.82
N ARG A 143 4.94 -14.98 -5.73
CA ARG A 143 4.68 -16.42 -5.67
C ARG A 143 4.96 -17.10 -7.00
N GLU A 144 5.36 -18.35 -6.94
CA GLU A 144 5.38 -19.21 -8.12
C GLU A 144 3.94 -19.47 -8.60
N TYR A 145 3.69 -19.30 -9.88
CA TYR A 145 2.36 -19.45 -10.48
C TYR A 145 2.35 -20.41 -11.67
N LYS A 146 3.47 -21.09 -11.93
CA LYS A 146 3.59 -22.14 -12.94
C LYS A 146 4.09 -23.42 -12.28
N ASP A 147 3.55 -24.55 -12.73
CA ASP A 147 4.07 -25.88 -12.39
C ASP A 147 5.32 -26.22 -13.24
N GLU A 148 5.91 -27.39 -12.99
CA GLU A 148 7.07 -27.90 -13.73
C GLU A 148 6.82 -28.07 -15.26
N ASN A 149 5.57 -28.15 -15.67
CA ASN A 149 5.14 -28.26 -17.06
C ASN A 149 4.79 -26.90 -17.69
N GLY A 150 4.93 -25.81 -16.93
CA GLY A 150 4.60 -24.45 -17.36
C GLY A 150 3.10 -24.10 -17.33
N ASN A 151 2.24 -24.98 -16.79
CA ASN A 151 0.82 -24.67 -16.63
C ASN A 151 0.60 -23.65 -15.52
N ILE A 152 -0.34 -22.73 -15.71
CA ILE A 152 -0.71 -21.76 -14.69
C ILE A 152 -1.43 -22.46 -13.55
N VAL A 153 -0.85 -22.39 -12.37
CA VAL A 153 -1.40 -22.88 -11.12
C VAL A 153 -1.50 -21.72 -10.12
N ASP A 154 -2.54 -21.71 -9.31
CA ASP A 154 -2.53 -20.89 -8.11
C ASP A 154 -1.98 -21.74 -6.96
N SER A 155 -0.66 -21.70 -6.77
CA SER A 155 0.02 -22.51 -5.77
C SER A 155 -0.31 -22.11 -4.32
N ALA A 156 -1.15 -21.10 -4.13
CA ALA A 156 -1.67 -20.62 -2.85
C ALA A 156 -0.61 -20.33 -1.76
N LEU A 157 0.65 -20.23 -2.11
CA LEU A 157 1.73 -19.90 -1.17
C LEU A 157 1.82 -18.39 -0.94
N TYR A 158 0.79 -17.85 -0.27
CA TYR A 158 0.80 -16.48 0.24
C TYR A 158 1.55 -16.44 1.57
N THR A 159 2.87 -16.44 1.47
CA THR A 159 3.78 -16.30 2.64
C THR A 159 4.21 -14.84 2.80
N GLN A 160 4.93 -14.54 3.85
CA GLN A 160 5.49 -13.21 4.06
C GLN A 160 6.53 -12.86 2.99
N GLU A 161 7.31 -13.83 2.55
CA GLU A 161 8.35 -13.70 1.54
C GLU A 161 7.79 -13.41 0.14
N THR A 162 6.58 -13.90 -0.16
CA THR A 162 5.95 -13.69 -1.47
C THR A 162 5.24 -12.33 -1.59
N GLN A 163 5.27 -11.51 -0.54
CA GLN A 163 4.67 -10.18 -0.53
C GLN A 163 5.71 -9.10 -0.85
N ASN A 164 5.36 -8.20 -1.77
CA ASN A 164 6.20 -7.06 -2.09
C ASN A 164 5.40 -5.92 -2.75
N VAL A 165 5.08 -4.89 -1.99
CA VAL A 165 4.37 -3.71 -2.50
C VAL A 165 5.11 -3.01 -3.64
N PHE A 166 6.45 -3.06 -3.67
CA PHE A 166 7.27 -2.40 -4.70
C PHE A 166 7.19 -3.09 -6.05
N GLN A 167 6.77 -4.35 -6.09
CA GLN A 167 6.51 -5.12 -7.32
C GLN A 167 5.02 -5.33 -7.58
N SER A 168 4.14 -4.68 -6.83
CA SER A 168 2.73 -4.52 -7.19
C SER A 168 2.56 -3.48 -8.31
N TYR A 169 1.37 -3.41 -8.90
CA TYR A 169 1.07 -2.37 -9.89
C TYR A 169 1.30 -0.94 -9.36
N ALA A 170 1.09 -0.72 -8.04
CA ALA A 170 1.31 0.56 -7.40
C ALA A 170 2.80 0.90 -7.31
N GLY A 171 3.63 -0.07 -6.89
CA GLY A 171 5.08 0.09 -6.84
C GLY A 171 5.70 0.26 -8.23
N GLU A 172 5.28 -0.53 -9.21
CA GLU A 172 5.75 -0.40 -10.60
C GLU A 172 5.32 0.94 -11.23
N CYS A 173 4.12 1.43 -10.91
CA CYS A 173 3.68 2.75 -11.32
C CYS A 173 4.58 3.86 -10.73
N ALA A 174 4.81 3.84 -9.43
CA ALA A 174 5.66 4.80 -8.75
C ALA A 174 7.10 4.79 -9.29
N LYS A 175 7.67 3.60 -9.53
CA LYS A 175 8.99 3.41 -10.14
C LYS A 175 9.07 4.04 -11.52
N ASN A 176 8.07 3.84 -12.39
CA ASN A 176 8.02 4.42 -13.75
C ASN A 176 7.91 5.94 -13.75
N LEU A 177 7.47 6.54 -12.66
CA LEU A 177 7.32 8.00 -12.49
C LEU A 177 8.47 8.61 -11.69
N GLY A 178 9.35 7.82 -11.09
CA GLY A 178 10.31 8.32 -10.10
C GLY A 178 9.60 8.95 -8.89
N ALA A 179 8.40 8.47 -8.55
CA ALA A 179 7.52 9.05 -7.54
C ALA A 179 7.70 8.41 -6.17
N ALA A 180 7.39 9.16 -5.12
CA ALA A 180 7.04 8.58 -3.84
C ALA A 180 5.60 8.04 -3.88
N PHE A 181 5.30 7.06 -3.03
CA PHE A 181 3.93 6.58 -2.87
C PHE A 181 3.66 6.09 -1.46
N ARG A 182 2.38 6.04 -1.12
CA ARG A 182 1.87 5.49 0.12
C ARG A 182 0.64 4.65 -0.15
N VAL A 183 0.41 3.66 0.69
CA VAL A 183 -0.74 2.75 0.58
C VAL A 183 -1.56 2.80 1.86
N PHE A 184 -2.85 3.06 1.73
CA PHE A 184 -3.83 2.85 2.77
C PHE A 184 -4.68 1.63 2.40
N GLY A 185 -4.38 0.48 3.01
CA GLY A 185 -5.03 -0.77 2.65
C GLY A 185 -4.38 -2.01 3.27
N ARG A 186 -5.07 -3.12 3.13
CA ARG A 186 -4.60 -4.46 3.55
C ARG A 186 -5.30 -5.58 2.79
N GLY A 187 -4.80 -6.79 2.92
CA GLY A 187 -5.45 -7.97 2.36
C GLY A 187 -6.87 -8.17 2.89
N GLY A 188 -7.79 -8.46 1.97
CA GLY A 188 -9.19 -8.75 2.27
C GLY A 188 -10.06 -7.55 2.63
N ILE A 189 -9.52 -6.32 2.67
CA ILE A 189 -10.33 -5.15 3.01
C ILE A 189 -11.35 -4.83 1.92
N ALA A 190 -12.58 -4.57 2.31
CA ALA A 190 -13.65 -4.09 1.45
C ALA A 190 -13.73 -2.56 1.49
N LEU A 191 -14.32 -1.95 0.45
CA LEU A 191 -14.65 -0.53 0.48
C LEU A 191 -15.77 -0.26 1.46
N LYS A 192 -16.90 -0.97 1.31
CA LYS A 192 -18.11 -0.74 2.10
C LYS A 192 -18.79 -2.03 2.56
N TYR A 193 -18.88 -3.04 1.70
CA TYR A 193 -19.63 -4.27 1.99
C TYR A 193 -18.73 -5.33 2.59
N ARG A 194 -19.05 -5.77 3.81
CA ARG A 194 -18.22 -6.70 4.59
C ARG A 194 -19.04 -7.87 5.13
N LYS A 195 -18.33 -8.92 5.50
CA LYS A 195 -18.97 -10.00 6.26
C LYS A 195 -19.31 -9.51 7.66
N ALA A 196 -20.45 -9.96 8.20
CA ALA A 196 -20.83 -9.67 9.58
C ALA A 196 -19.70 -10.05 10.57
N GLY A 197 -19.37 -9.12 11.47
CA GLY A 197 -18.30 -9.26 12.46
C GLY A 197 -16.92 -8.76 12.03
N ASP A 198 -16.70 -8.34 10.78
CA ASP A 198 -15.50 -7.58 10.42
C ASP A 198 -15.72 -6.12 10.85
N PRO A 199 -14.87 -5.55 11.73
CA PRO A 199 -15.09 -4.20 12.26
C PRO A 199 -14.76 -3.10 11.25
N TYR A 200 -13.92 -3.37 10.23
CA TYR A 200 -13.36 -2.34 9.39
C TYR A 200 -13.67 -2.50 7.90
N THR A 201 -14.00 -1.38 7.28
CA THR A 201 -13.96 -1.16 5.83
C THR A 201 -13.12 0.10 5.56
N VAL A 202 -12.75 0.35 4.32
CA VAL A 202 -12.08 1.61 4.00
C VAL A 202 -12.98 2.80 4.26
N SER A 203 -14.27 2.68 3.94
CA SER A 203 -15.26 3.77 4.14
C SER A 203 -15.50 4.16 5.60
N ASN A 204 -15.36 3.24 6.55
CA ASN A 204 -15.58 3.56 7.97
C ASN A 204 -14.30 3.81 8.76
N ASN A 205 -13.11 3.59 8.16
CA ASN A 205 -11.84 3.70 8.89
C ASN A 205 -10.76 4.53 8.17
N TYR A 206 -11.12 5.34 7.16
CA TYR A 206 -10.15 6.15 6.39
C TYR A 206 -9.44 7.24 7.22
N GLU A 207 -10.04 7.69 8.32
CA GLU A 207 -9.47 8.71 9.19
C GLU A 207 -8.38 8.18 10.12
N SER A 208 -8.11 6.88 10.12
CA SER A 208 -7.02 6.29 10.86
C SER A 208 -5.69 6.36 10.10
N VAL A 209 -4.59 6.21 10.84
CA VAL A 209 -3.25 6.02 10.25
C VAL A 209 -3.12 4.68 9.51
N ALA A 210 -3.92 3.66 9.87
CA ALA A 210 -3.99 2.38 9.16
C ALA A 210 -5.40 1.80 9.20
N VAL A 211 -5.76 1.06 8.15
CA VAL A 211 -7.13 0.58 7.93
C VAL A 211 -7.62 -0.45 8.97
N ASP A 212 -6.72 -1.03 9.74
CA ASP A 212 -7.01 -2.02 10.80
C ASP A 212 -6.77 -1.47 12.23
N LEU A 213 -6.63 -0.15 12.35
CA LEU A 213 -6.58 0.55 13.63
C LEU A 213 -7.81 1.45 13.77
N PRO A 214 -8.41 1.57 14.98
CA PRO A 214 -9.57 2.45 15.17
C PRO A 214 -9.21 3.92 14.97
N ASN A 215 -10.09 4.67 14.31
CA ASN A 215 -9.93 6.13 14.09
C ASN A 215 -9.76 6.90 15.41
N SER A 216 -10.48 6.50 16.47
CA SER A 216 -10.46 7.17 17.77
C SER A 216 -9.08 7.21 18.42
N ASP A 217 -8.30 6.14 18.24
CA ASP A 217 -7.04 5.94 18.95
C ASP A 217 -5.84 6.35 18.08
N TYR A 218 -5.99 6.31 16.77
CA TYR A 218 -4.92 6.55 15.80
C TYR A 218 -5.37 7.46 14.65
N PRO A 219 -5.82 8.70 14.95
CA PRO A 219 -6.31 9.62 13.93
C PRO A 219 -5.18 10.05 12.98
N TYR A 220 -5.50 10.12 11.69
CA TYR A 220 -4.58 10.64 10.67
C TYR A 220 -4.82 12.13 10.43
N ASP A 221 -3.75 12.92 10.50
CA ASP A 221 -3.81 14.35 10.17
C ASP A 221 -3.64 14.56 8.65
N TYR A 222 -4.75 14.76 7.96
CA TYR A 222 -4.79 15.04 6.53
C TYR A 222 -4.13 16.38 6.14
N ASN A 223 -3.97 17.33 7.10
CA ASN A 223 -3.30 18.60 6.85
C ASN A 223 -1.77 18.44 6.77
N SER A 224 -1.23 17.36 7.32
CA SER A 224 0.22 17.09 7.32
C SER A 224 0.76 16.70 5.95
N TYR A 225 -0.12 16.39 4.98
CA TYR A 225 0.27 15.85 3.68
C TYR A 225 -0.81 16.04 2.61
N ARG A 226 -0.38 16.38 1.41
CA ARG A 226 -1.21 16.41 0.21
C ARG A 226 -0.54 15.62 -0.93
N PRO A 227 -1.17 14.57 -1.49
CA PRO A 227 -0.65 13.84 -2.64
C PRO A 227 -0.74 14.68 -3.92
N SER A 228 0.00 14.28 -4.96
CA SER A 228 -0.15 14.80 -6.32
C SER A 228 -1.36 14.21 -7.04
N VAL A 229 -1.70 12.95 -6.70
CA VAL A 229 -2.83 12.20 -7.25
C VAL A 229 -3.26 11.12 -6.28
N VAL A 230 -4.55 10.83 -6.25
CA VAL A 230 -5.12 9.71 -5.48
C VAL A 230 -5.56 8.61 -6.43
N VAL A 231 -5.17 7.37 -6.12
CA VAL A 231 -5.56 6.16 -6.86
C VAL A 231 -6.40 5.26 -5.97
N VAL A 232 -7.58 4.86 -6.43
CA VAL A 232 -8.50 3.98 -5.72
C VAL A 232 -8.62 2.66 -6.48
N TYR A 233 -8.21 1.57 -5.84
CA TYR A 233 -8.41 0.20 -6.31
C TYR A 233 -9.11 -0.61 -5.22
N LEU A 234 -10.42 -0.51 -5.16
CA LEU A 234 -11.28 -1.12 -4.15
C LEU A 234 -12.54 -1.72 -4.80
N GLY A 235 -13.28 -2.53 -4.05
CA GLY A 235 -14.49 -3.18 -4.54
C GLY A 235 -14.29 -4.66 -4.90
N THR A 236 -13.05 -5.11 -5.09
CA THR A 236 -12.75 -6.53 -5.34
C THR A 236 -13.26 -7.41 -4.20
N ASN A 237 -12.97 -7.04 -2.96
CA ASN A 237 -13.41 -7.80 -1.78
C ASN A 237 -14.89 -7.64 -1.50
N ASP A 238 -15.49 -6.50 -1.77
CA ASP A 238 -16.95 -6.32 -1.71
C ASP A 238 -17.66 -7.37 -2.58
N TYR A 239 -17.19 -7.55 -3.81
CA TYR A 239 -17.72 -8.55 -4.73
C TYR A 239 -17.37 -9.99 -4.33
N LEU A 240 -16.13 -10.28 -3.97
CA LEU A 240 -15.69 -11.63 -3.61
C LEU A 240 -16.38 -12.14 -2.34
N LEU A 241 -16.56 -11.27 -1.34
CA LEU A 241 -17.31 -11.60 -0.14
C LEU A 241 -18.76 -11.91 -0.48
N TYR A 242 -19.42 -11.08 -1.31
CA TYR A 242 -20.77 -11.35 -1.78
C TYR A 242 -20.85 -12.65 -2.57
N SER A 243 -19.95 -12.90 -3.49
CA SER A 243 -19.88 -14.13 -4.28
C SER A 243 -19.77 -15.37 -3.39
N LYS A 244 -19.04 -15.28 -2.28
CA LYS A 244 -18.83 -16.40 -1.34
C LYS A 244 -19.93 -16.56 -0.28
N HIS A 245 -20.49 -15.46 0.20
CA HIS A 245 -21.37 -15.44 1.37
C HIS A 245 -22.79 -14.93 1.08
N GLY A 246 -23.04 -14.46 -0.15
CA GLY A 246 -24.37 -14.04 -0.59
C GLY A 246 -24.97 -12.92 0.26
N SER A 247 -26.21 -13.11 0.68
CA SER A 247 -26.99 -12.09 1.41
C SER A 247 -26.51 -11.77 2.82
N THR A 248 -25.50 -12.46 3.34
CA THR A 248 -24.86 -12.12 4.64
C THR A 248 -23.84 -11.00 4.53
N VAL A 249 -23.51 -10.57 3.31
CA VAL A 249 -22.61 -9.45 3.04
C VAL A 249 -23.43 -8.17 2.96
N VAL A 250 -23.23 -7.29 3.93
CA VAL A 250 -23.98 -6.05 4.10
C VAL A 250 -23.06 -4.88 4.38
N ASP A 251 -23.58 -3.68 4.20
CA ASP A 251 -22.94 -2.45 4.68
C ASP A 251 -23.29 -2.16 6.16
N ASP A 252 -22.81 -1.05 6.70
CA ASP A 252 -23.05 -0.66 8.09
C ASP A 252 -24.51 -0.34 8.38
N ASP A 253 -25.31 0.00 7.34
CA ASP A 253 -26.75 0.25 7.43
C ASP A 253 -27.60 -1.03 7.23
N GLY A 254 -26.95 -2.19 7.03
CA GLY A 254 -27.60 -3.47 6.77
C GLY A 254 -28.07 -3.68 5.33
N ASN A 255 -27.70 -2.79 4.39
CA ASN A 255 -28.03 -2.96 2.98
C ASN A 255 -27.16 -4.05 2.34
N ARG A 256 -27.78 -4.89 1.51
CA ARG A 256 -27.09 -5.97 0.79
C ARG A 256 -26.26 -5.41 -0.37
N TYR A 257 -25.18 -6.13 -0.66
CA TYR A 257 -24.36 -5.83 -1.82
C TYR A 257 -25.17 -5.74 -3.13
N SER A 258 -24.88 -4.72 -3.92
CA SER A 258 -25.24 -4.63 -5.33
C SER A 258 -24.21 -3.78 -6.09
N SER A 259 -24.06 -4.00 -7.39
CA SER A 259 -23.16 -3.17 -8.22
C SER A 259 -23.54 -1.69 -8.21
N GLY A 260 -24.84 -1.38 -8.16
CA GLY A 260 -25.33 0.00 -8.01
C GLY A 260 -24.97 0.60 -6.66
N GLY A 261 -25.16 -0.17 -5.58
CA GLY A 261 -24.75 0.24 -4.23
C GLY A 261 -23.23 0.43 -4.11
N LEU A 262 -22.43 -0.42 -4.76
CA LEU A 262 -20.97 -0.26 -4.80
C LEU A 262 -20.58 1.00 -5.60
N THR A 263 -21.26 1.30 -6.70
CA THR A 263 -21.04 2.57 -7.44
C THR A 263 -21.27 3.78 -6.53
N VAL A 264 -22.39 3.80 -5.80
CA VAL A 264 -22.70 4.86 -4.82
C VAL A 264 -21.62 4.92 -3.72
N ALA A 265 -21.17 3.78 -3.22
CA ALA A 265 -20.12 3.73 -2.22
C ALA A 265 -18.79 4.34 -2.71
N VAL A 266 -18.39 4.06 -3.96
CA VAL A 266 -17.21 4.69 -4.59
C VAL A 266 -17.40 6.20 -4.70
N VAL A 267 -18.55 6.66 -5.18
CA VAL A 267 -18.86 8.10 -5.31
C VAL A 267 -18.77 8.79 -3.96
N ASN A 268 -19.42 8.24 -2.93
CA ASN A 268 -19.40 8.81 -1.59
C ASN A 268 -17.98 8.82 -1.00
N PHE A 269 -17.25 7.73 -1.15
CA PHE A 269 -15.85 7.68 -0.70
C PHE A 269 -14.98 8.76 -1.34
N VAL A 270 -15.10 8.97 -2.66
CA VAL A 270 -14.33 10.01 -3.35
C VAL A 270 -14.75 11.41 -2.88
N LYS A 271 -16.04 11.68 -2.71
CA LYS A 271 -16.54 12.97 -2.22
C LYS A 271 -16.16 13.22 -0.77
N ASP A 272 -16.49 12.30 0.12
CA ASP A 272 -16.41 12.48 1.56
C ASP A 272 -14.98 12.35 2.07
N VAL A 273 -14.14 11.53 1.42
CA VAL A 273 -12.75 11.36 1.80
C VAL A 273 -11.85 12.26 0.96
N ILE A 274 -11.80 12.06 -0.35
CA ILE A 274 -10.83 12.75 -1.19
C ILE A 274 -11.20 14.22 -1.36
N GLY A 275 -12.44 14.50 -1.74
CA GLY A 275 -12.93 15.87 -1.95
C GLY A 275 -12.87 16.72 -0.69
N GLN A 276 -13.38 16.21 0.45
CA GLN A 276 -13.39 16.98 1.70
C GLN A 276 -12.01 17.12 2.34
N LYS A 277 -11.13 16.12 2.19
CA LYS A 277 -9.81 16.14 2.85
C LYS A 277 -8.73 16.80 1.99
N TYR A 278 -8.78 16.64 0.67
CA TYR A 278 -7.75 17.16 -0.24
C TYR A 278 -8.25 18.25 -1.20
N GLY A 279 -9.56 18.44 -1.32
CA GLY A 279 -10.17 19.38 -2.27
C GLY A 279 -10.62 18.71 -3.57
N TYR A 280 -11.53 19.37 -4.28
CA TYR A 280 -12.11 18.86 -5.53
C TYR A 280 -11.21 19.10 -6.75
N ASP A 281 -10.10 19.81 -6.58
CA ASP A 281 -8.99 19.94 -7.54
C ASP A 281 -8.01 18.76 -7.48
N MET A 282 -8.18 17.84 -6.51
CA MET A 282 -7.38 16.63 -6.41
C MET A 282 -7.68 15.68 -7.56
N PRO A 283 -6.67 15.31 -8.40
CA PRO A 283 -6.86 14.30 -9.43
C PRO A 283 -7.11 12.93 -8.82
N VAL A 284 -8.12 12.20 -9.35
CA VAL A 284 -8.51 10.87 -8.86
C VAL A 284 -8.52 9.85 -10.00
N ILE A 285 -7.91 8.70 -9.78
CA ILE A 285 -7.95 7.58 -10.72
C ILE A 285 -8.61 6.38 -10.05
N LEU A 286 -9.70 5.88 -10.64
CA LEU A 286 -10.46 4.71 -10.20
C LEU A 286 -10.04 3.49 -11.01
N CYS A 287 -9.41 2.50 -10.38
CA CYS A 287 -8.84 1.33 -11.04
C CYS A 287 -9.69 0.07 -10.83
N SER A 288 -9.64 -0.88 -11.79
CA SER A 288 -10.39 -2.15 -11.75
C SER A 288 -9.74 -3.27 -12.57
N ASN A 289 -10.26 -4.50 -12.43
CA ASN A 289 -10.14 -5.66 -13.34
C ASN A 289 -8.84 -6.47 -13.32
N LEU A 290 -7.88 -6.22 -12.46
CA LEU A 290 -6.63 -6.98 -12.46
C LEU A 290 -6.82 -8.43 -11.96
N MET A 291 -7.71 -8.64 -10.98
CA MET A 291 -7.96 -9.94 -10.36
C MET A 291 -9.33 -10.55 -10.71
N VAL A 292 -10.38 -9.76 -10.80
CA VAL A 292 -11.77 -10.25 -10.97
C VAL A 292 -12.46 -9.53 -12.15
N PRO A 293 -12.06 -9.83 -13.39
CA PRO A 293 -12.49 -9.06 -14.56
C PRO A 293 -13.99 -9.17 -14.86
N ASN A 294 -14.65 -10.23 -14.43
CA ASN A 294 -16.07 -10.50 -14.72
C ASN A 294 -17.03 -9.97 -13.65
N ALA A 295 -16.53 -9.27 -12.64
CA ALA A 295 -17.35 -8.72 -11.55
C ALA A 295 -18.09 -7.42 -11.93
N GLY A 296 -17.88 -6.89 -13.12
CA GLY A 296 -18.45 -5.62 -13.56
C GLY A 296 -17.83 -4.41 -12.86
N LEU A 297 -16.67 -4.56 -12.23
CA LEU A 297 -16.01 -3.48 -11.49
C LEU A 297 -15.55 -2.34 -12.38
N ASP A 298 -15.19 -2.61 -13.64
CA ASP A 298 -14.92 -1.60 -14.65
C ASP A 298 -16.14 -0.69 -14.89
N LYS A 299 -17.33 -1.26 -14.96
CA LYS A 299 -18.59 -0.52 -15.10
C LYS A 299 -18.91 0.26 -13.82
N VAL A 300 -18.65 -0.31 -12.64
CA VAL A 300 -18.79 0.39 -11.36
C VAL A 300 -17.91 1.65 -11.34
N MET A 301 -16.62 1.50 -11.67
CA MET A 301 -15.66 2.61 -11.66
C MET A 301 -15.97 3.65 -12.74
N THR A 302 -16.35 3.23 -13.95
CA THR A 302 -16.75 4.15 -15.02
C THR A 302 -18.01 4.94 -14.66
N ASN A 303 -19.03 4.27 -14.09
CA ASN A 303 -20.25 4.92 -13.65
C ASN A 303 -20.01 5.87 -12.46
N ALA A 304 -19.09 5.53 -11.56
CA ALA A 304 -18.71 6.41 -10.45
C ALA A 304 -17.99 7.65 -10.97
N ALA A 305 -17.01 7.48 -11.87
CA ALA A 305 -16.30 8.61 -12.47
C ALA A 305 -17.24 9.57 -13.19
N ALA A 306 -18.24 9.05 -13.90
CA ALA A 306 -19.24 9.87 -14.60
C ALA A 306 -20.16 10.69 -13.65
N GLN A 307 -20.28 10.30 -12.37
CA GLN A 307 -21.08 10.99 -11.36
C GLN A 307 -20.28 12.00 -10.53
N LEU A 308 -18.94 12.01 -10.63
CA LEU A 308 -18.05 12.87 -9.85
C LEU A 308 -17.73 14.17 -10.59
N THR A 309 -18.78 14.86 -11.05
CA THR A 309 -18.69 16.05 -11.93
C THR A 309 -18.17 17.29 -11.22
N GLU A 310 -18.17 17.32 -9.91
CA GLU A 310 -17.60 18.39 -9.09
C GLU A 310 -16.07 18.37 -9.01
N PHE A 311 -15.43 17.25 -9.36
CA PHE A 311 -13.98 17.15 -9.42
C PHE A 311 -13.45 17.66 -10.77
N GLU A 312 -12.32 18.33 -10.75
CA GLU A 312 -11.66 18.80 -11.97
C GLU A 312 -11.16 17.63 -12.85
N CYS A 313 -10.71 16.55 -12.22
CA CYS A 313 -10.21 15.39 -12.94
C CYS A 313 -10.51 14.09 -12.20
N VAL A 314 -11.40 13.26 -12.77
CA VAL A 314 -11.59 11.86 -12.38
C VAL A 314 -11.46 10.96 -13.61
N ARG A 315 -10.64 9.92 -13.53
CA ARG A 315 -10.44 8.92 -14.58
C ARG A 315 -10.80 7.53 -14.09
N ALA A 316 -11.41 6.73 -14.96
CA ALA A 316 -11.59 5.28 -14.72
C ALA A 316 -10.59 4.51 -15.60
N VAL A 317 -9.80 3.63 -14.97
CA VAL A 317 -8.76 2.82 -15.63
C VAL A 317 -9.01 1.34 -15.35
N GLY A 318 -9.56 0.64 -16.36
CA GLY A 318 -9.67 -0.82 -16.33
C GLY A 318 -8.35 -1.47 -16.73
N PHE A 319 -7.77 -2.29 -15.88
CA PHE A 319 -6.56 -3.05 -16.20
C PHE A 319 -6.87 -4.26 -17.08
N LYS A 320 -5.85 -4.77 -17.77
CA LYS A 320 -5.92 -6.08 -18.39
C LYS A 320 -5.96 -7.15 -17.29
N LYS A 321 -6.78 -8.17 -17.48
CA LYS A 321 -6.89 -9.33 -16.62
C LYS A 321 -5.52 -9.97 -16.36
N GLY A 322 -5.18 -10.21 -15.11
CA GLY A 322 -3.97 -10.91 -14.72
C GLY A 322 -3.98 -12.39 -15.14
N VAL A 323 -2.81 -12.97 -15.30
CA VAL A 323 -2.65 -14.36 -15.81
C VAL A 323 -3.25 -15.40 -14.85
N THR A 324 -3.31 -15.12 -13.56
CA THR A 324 -3.88 -16.02 -12.53
C THR A 324 -5.33 -15.71 -12.16
N ALA A 325 -5.93 -14.67 -12.74
CA ALA A 325 -7.26 -14.18 -12.36
C ALA A 325 -8.38 -15.22 -12.54
N ASP A 326 -8.33 -16.07 -13.55
CA ASP A 326 -9.30 -17.14 -13.79
C ASP A 326 -9.24 -18.27 -12.75
N LYS A 327 -8.14 -18.33 -11.98
CA LYS A 327 -7.98 -19.23 -10.84
C LYS A 327 -8.30 -18.56 -9.50
N GLY A 328 -8.77 -17.29 -9.53
CA GLY A 328 -9.00 -16.49 -8.33
C GLY A 328 -7.71 -15.98 -7.69
N GLY A 329 -6.57 -16.10 -8.39
CA GLY A 329 -5.26 -15.71 -7.89
C GLY A 329 -4.99 -14.21 -7.99
N HIS A 330 -4.12 -13.71 -7.09
CA HIS A 330 -3.63 -12.34 -7.15
C HIS A 330 -2.73 -12.12 -8.38
N PRO A 331 -2.53 -10.86 -8.81
CA PRO A 331 -1.57 -10.52 -9.86
C PRO A 331 -0.16 -10.99 -9.50
N VAL A 332 0.60 -11.33 -10.52
CA VAL A 332 2.04 -11.63 -10.43
C VAL A 332 2.86 -10.43 -10.91
N VAL A 333 4.19 -10.52 -10.86
CA VAL A 333 5.08 -9.40 -11.23
C VAL A 333 4.81 -8.94 -12.67
N GLU A 334 4.66 -9.86 -13.61
CA GLU A 334 4.41 -9.54 -15.02
C GLU A 334 3.11 -8.77 -15.24
N ASP A 335 2.05 -9.13 -14.53
CA ASP A 335 0.77 -8.42 -14.56
C ASP A 335 0.93 -7.01 -13.98
N SER A 336 1.70 -6.90 -12.89
CA SER A 336 1.95 -5.66 -12.17
C SER A 336 2.77 -4.67 -13.01
N ILE A 337 3.77 -5.14 -13.75
CA ILE A 337 4.56 -4.32 -14.69
C ILE A 337 3.65 -3.70 -15.75
N VAL A 338 2.78 -4.50 -16.37
CA VAL A 338 1.87 -4.02 -17.43
C VAL A 338 0.84 -3.02 -16.85
N ALA A 339 0.26 -3.33 -15.70
CA ALA A 339 -0.73 -2.47 -15.06
C ALA A 339 -0.08 -1.17 -14.52
N GLY A 340 1.10 -1.28 -13.92
CA GLY A 340 1.86 -0.14 -13.42
C GLY A 340 2.29 0.83 -14.53
N LYS A 341 2.73 0.29 -15.69
CA LYS A 341 3.02 1.10 -16.88
C LYS A 341 1.79 1.87 -17.35
N ARG A 342 0.65 1.18 -17.51
CA ARG A 342 -0.60 1.82 -17.94
C ARG A 342 -1.03 2.92 -16.97
N LEU A 343 -0.97 2.66 -15.67
CA LEU A 343 -1.33 3.65 -14.65
C LEU A 343 -0.36 4.84 -14.65
N SER A 344 0.94 4.61 -14.81
CA SER A 344 1.92 5.69 -14.88
C SER A 344 1.70 6.61 -16.10
N ASP A 345 1.33 6.05 -17.25
CA ASP A 345 1.02 6.83 -18.44
C ASP A 345 -0.27 7.69 -18.23
N GLU A 346 -1.28 7.14 -17.53
CA GLU A 346 -2.47 7.91 -17.17
C GLU A 346 -2.16 9.03 -16.18
N ILE A 347 -1.34 8.76 -15.15
CA ILE A 347 -0.92 9.78 -14.18
C ILE A 347 -0.13 10.90 -14.86
N LYS A 348 0.79 10.57 -15.79
CA LYS A 348 1.50 11.58 -16.58
C LYS A 348 0.54 12.49 -17.33
N SER A 349 -0.46 11.89 -17.99
CA SER A 349 -1.48 12.64 -18.73
C SER A 349 -2.27 13.57 -17.81
N VAL A 350 -2.63 13.11 -16.61
CA VAL A 350 -3.43 13.87 -15.64
C VAL A 350 -2.62 14.99 -15.00
N LEU A 351 -1.33 14.79 -14.74
CA LEU A 351 -0.44 15.76 -14.10
C LEU A 351 0.31 16.67 -15.11
N GLY A 352 0.21 16.40 -16.41
CA GLY A 352 0.90 17.16 -17.45
C GLY A 352 2.42 16.93 -17.46
N LEU A 353 2.86 15.70 -17.19
CA LEU A 353 4.28 15.28 -17.11
C LEU A 353 4.80 14.68 -18.42
#